data_b760ce631de36d5359b1aa6f5937fdd5
#
_entry.id   b760ce631de36d5359b1aa6f5937fdd5
#
_cell.length_a   1.000
_cell.length_b   1.000
_cell.length_c   1.000
_cell.angle_alpha   90.00
_cell.angle_beta   90.00
_cell.angle_gamma   90.00
#
_symmetry.space_group_name_H-M   'P 1'
#
loop_
_entity.id
_entity.type
_entity.pdbx_description
1 polymer ?
#
loop_
_entity_poly.entity_id
_entity_poly.type
_entity_poly.pdbx_seq_one_letter_code
_entity_poly.pdbx_strand_id
1 'polypeptide(L)'
;MPEFLLNGRATSLDGHAVQETLLDYIRNQGLTGAKEGCAEGECGACTVLMMTDAPGGSACRAVNSCLLFAPMVAGREIYTVEALARSGELAEAQKAMAAAGGSQCGYCTPGFVVSMFAEQYRPDRTGPCDPHELGGNLCRCTGYRPILDAVLSLGPAPAGEFLDRLSQPSPELERVLHACGKSRFSRPTTLKECCSILAGDPKAHLVAGGTDVGVESNLRGSRWEHVVSLEAIPELRAFSETGDSVLIGAGLPLNEIPPLWRTAPEALKDWLDLFGSPTIRNRATLGGNLATASAIGDGAPFLMALNADVHLMSAAGRRVLPLHSFFRGYRRTSLVPVEVITAIEIPKPLPTFIRFYKVAKRRMDDISTVAACMAMDWDTSGRVERCQIAFNGVGPVPLRATAAEDALIGQRWNDAAVERAQAALDRTLQPITDHRGSAEYRLAVAKSLIGKFLWDRRERAA
;
A
#
# COMPACT_ATOMS: atom_id res chain seq x y z
N MET A 1 -21.74 -0.81 21.73
CA MET A 1 -21.82 0.08 20.55
C MET A 1 -20.40 0.32 20.08
N PRO A 2 -20.12 0.42 18.78
CA PRO A 2 -18.76 0.66 18.33
C PRO A 2 -18.32 2.08 18.70
N GLU A 3 -17.19 2.18 19.38
CA GLU A 3 -16.56 3.42 19.84
C GLU A 3 -15.09 3.45 19.44
N PHE A 4 -14.50 4.64 19.39
CA PHE A 4 -13.07 4.83 19.20
C PHE A 4 -12.60 6.05 20.00
N LEU A 5 -11.30 6.22 20.17
CA LEU A 5 -10.75 7.41 20.80
C LEU A 5 -10.43 8.46 19.75
N LEU A 6 -11.11 9.61 19.81
CA LEU A 6 -10.81 10.77 18.98
C LEU A 6 -10.18 11.85 19.85
N ASN A 7 -8.90 12.14 19.58
CA ASN A 7 -8.13 13.13 20.36
C ASN A 7 -8.14 12.81 21.87
N GLY A 8 -8.05 11.52 22.23
CA GLY A 8 -8.07 11.03 23.60
C GLY A 8 -9.45 10.96 24.25
N ARG A 9 -10.54 11.24 23.53
CA ARG A 9 -11.92 11.15 24.03
C ARG A 9 -12.68 10.00 23.39
N ALA A 10 -13.37 9.20 24.20
CA ALA A 10 -14.26 8.16 23.70
C ALA A 10 -15.39 8.78 22.87
N THR A 11 -15.61 8.25 21.68
CA THR A 11 -16.52 8.81 20.69
C THR A 11 -17.31 7.68 20.05
N SER A 12 -18.64 7.77 20.06
CA SER A 12 -19.54 6.73 19.56
C SER A 12 -19.78 6.85 18.07
N LEU A 13 -19.93 5.70 17.41
CA LEU A 13 -20.35 5.60 16.01
C LEU A 13 -21.85 5.30 15.87
N ASP A 14 -22.61 5.33 16.97
CA ASP A 14 -24.04 5.02 16.96
C ASP A 14 -24.82 6.03 16.12
N GLY A 15 -25.73 5.54 15.28
CA GLY A 15 -26.51 6.36 14.36
C GLY A 15 -25.78 6.85 13.11
N HIS A 16 -24.46 6.65 13.00
CA HIS A 16 -23.68 7.06 11.84
C HIS A 16 -23.76 6.06 10.69
N ALA A 17 -23.72 6.55 9.45
CA ALA A 17 -23.80 5.70 8.27
C ALA A 17 -22.58 4.79 8.15
N VAL A 18 -22.78 3.54 7.72
CA VAL A 18 -21.70 2.53 7.57
C VAL A 18 -20.57 2.99 6.67
N GLN A 19 -20.89 3.76 5.65
CA GLN A 19 -19.93 4.23 4.64
C GLN A 19 -19.72 5.76 4.71
N GLU A 20 -20.02 6.38 5.86
CA GLU A 20 -19.54 7.72 6.17
C GLU A 20 -18.02 7.67 6.31
N THR A 21 -17.31 8.60 5.67
CA THR A 21 -15.86 8.63 5.80
C THR A 21 -15.45 9.12 7.19
N LEU A 22 -14.30 8.66 7.66
CA LEU A 22 -13.72 9.19 8.90
C LEU A 22 -13.51 10.71 8.79
N LEU A 23 -13.18 11.21 7.60
CA LEU A 23 -13.04 12.64 7.36
C LEU A 23 -14.35 13.40 7.61
N ASP A 24 -15.47 12.94 7.04
CA ASP A 24 -16.77 13.57 7.22
C ASP A 24 -17.17 13.53 8.69
N TYR A 25 -16.98 12.36 9.32
CA TYR A 25 -17.26 12.17 10.74
C TYR A 25 -16.53 13.21 11.60
N ILE A 26 -15.19 13.32 11.51
CA ILE A 26 -14.40 14.25 12.34
C ILE A 26 -14.74 15.70 12.04
N ARG A 27 -15.03 16.06 10.80
CA ARG A 27 -15.46 17.41 10.42
C ARG A 27 -16.83 17.76 10.99
N ASN A 28 -17.76 16.81 11.02
CA ASN A 28 -19.08 16.96 11.67
C ASN A 28 -18.97 17.14 13.19
N GLN A 29 -17.86 16.69 13.81
CA GLN A 29 -17.53 16.99 15.20
C GLN A 29 -16.88 18.38 15.42
N GLY A 30 -16.78 19.22 14.37
CA GLY A 30 -16.16 20.55 14.44
C GLY A 30 -14.64 20.55 14.30
N LEU A 31 -14.00 19.40 14.09
CA LEU A 31 -12.56 19.27 13.87
C LEU A 31 -12.24 19.48 12.38
N THR A 32 -12.07 20.73 11.99
CA THR A 32 -12.00 21.14 10.56
C THR A 32 -10.58 21.29 10.03
N GLY A 33 -9.55 20.97 10.82
CA GLY A 33 -8.16 20.99 10.39
C GLY A 33 -7.89 19.98 9.28
N ALA A 34 -8.37 18.74 9.38
CA ALA A 34 -8.40 17.81 8.27
C ALA A 34 -9.43 18.25 7.21
N LYS A 35 -9.04 18.21 5.92
CA LYS A 35 -9.84 18.76 4.82
C LYS A 35 -9.97 17.78 3.67
N GLU A 36 -11.07 17.88 2.93
CA GLU A 36 -11.21 17.17 1.66
C GLU A 36 -10.52 17.96 0.54
N GLY A 37 -9.57 17.32 -0.15
CA GLY A 37 -8.94 17.90 -1.34
C GLY A 37 -9.21 17.06 -2.58
N CYS A 38 -8.85 15.78 -2.57
CA CYS A 38 -8.99 14.88 -3.73
C CYS A 38 -10.01 13.75 -3.51
N ALA A 39 -10.30 13.37 -2.26
CA ALA A 39 -11.13 12.21 -1.89
C ALA A 39 -10.63 10.86 -2.45
N GLU A 40 -9.37 10.79 -2.88
CA GLU A 40 -8.75 9.59 -3.50
C GLU A 40 -7.40 9.21 -2.90
N GLY A 41 -6.96 9.91 -1.81
CA GLY A 41 -5.76 9.54 -1.06
C GLY A 41 -4.45 10.12 -1.59
N GLU A 42 -4.46 10.99 -2.62
CA GLU A 42 -3.24 11.54 -3.23
C GLU A 42 -2.77 12.87 -2.62
N CYS A 43 -3.67 13.70 -2.08
CA CYS A 43 -3.31 15.07 -1.70
C CYS A 43 -2.92 15.25 -0.23
N GLY A 44 -3.25 14.32 0.65
CA GLY A 44 -2.93 14.34 2.07
C GLY A 44 -3.58 15.46 2.91
N ALA A 45 -4.49 16.28 2.35
CA ALA A 45 -5.16 17.33 3.12
C ALA A 45 -6.05 16.78 4.24
N CYS A 46 -6.45 15.51 4.15
CA CYS A 46 -7.26 14.78 5.11
C CYS A 46 -6.44 13.96 6.13
N THR A 47 -5.11 14.07 6.14
CA THR A 47 -4.25 13.23 6.97
C THR A 47 -4.55 13.36 8.45
N VAL A 48 -4.68 12.22 9.13
CA VAL A 48 -4.79 12.07 10.59
C VAL A 48 -3.78 11.05 11.10
N LEU A 49 -3.48 11.04 12.39
CA LEU A 49 -2.70 9.98 13.03
C LEU A 49 -3.62 8.85 13.47
N MET A 50 -3.19 7.63 13.22
CA MET A 50 -3.78 6.41 13.76
C MET A 50 -2.74 5.67 14.60
N MET A 51 -3.11 5.30 15.81
CA MET A 51 -2.28 4.43 16.64
C MET A 51 -2.38 3.00 16.15
N THR A 52 -1.22 2.36 15.98
CA THR A 52 -1.08 0.97 15.52
C THR A 52 -0.08 0.23 16.39
N ASP A 53 -0.11 -1.10 16.36
CA ASP A 53 0.88 -1.91 17.05
C ASP A 53 2.28 -1.68 16.48
N ALA A 54 3.26 -1.72 17.38
CA ALA A 54 4.68 -1.72 17.04
C ALA A 54 5.46 -2.57 18.05
N PRO A 55 6.64 -3.10 17.71
CA PRO A 55 7.49 -3.80 18.65
C PRO A 55 7.80 -2.95 19.90
N GLY A 56 7.40 -3.44 21.05
CA GLY A 56 7.62 -2.75 22.33
C GLY A 56 6.61 -1.65 22.69
N GLY A 57 5.51 -1.53 21.97
CA GLY A 57 4.45 -0.53 22.24
C GLY A 57 3.57 -0.23 21.06
N SER A 58 3.42 1.04 20.73
CA SER A 58 2.63 1.54 19.61
C SER A 58 3.46 2.41 18.67
N ALA A 59 2.96 2.60 17.46
CA ALA A 59 3.43 3.63 16.53
C ALA A 59 2.26 4.51 16.11
N CYS A 60 2.52 5.79 15.88
CA CYS A 60 1.58 6.66 15.21
C CYS A 60 1.83 6.63 13.70
N ARG A 61 0.80 6.32 12.92
CA ARG A 61 0.87 6.26 11.46
C ARG A 61 -0.02 7.35 10.86
N ALA A 62 0.55 8.10 9.92
CA ALA A 62 -0.23 9.04 9.13
C ALA A 62 -1.12 8.28 8.13
N VAL A 63 -2.42 8.55 8.09
CA VAL A 63 -3.38 7.87 7.20
C VAL A 63 -4.37 8.87 6.59
N ASN A 64 -4.91 8.53 5.42
CA ASN A 64 -5.91 9.34 4.72
C ASN A 64 -7.31 9.07 5.30
N SER A 65 -7.85 9.99 6.09
CA SER A 65 -9.18 9.84 6.69
C SER A 65 -10.33 9.81 5.67
N CYS A 66 -10.15 10.38 4.49
CA CYS A 66 -11.15 10.35 3.41
C CYS A 66 -11.36 8.94 2.81
N LEU A 67 -10.42 8.00 3.01
CA LEU A 67 -10.49 6.63 2.48
C LEU A 67 -10.98 5.59 3.50
N LEU A 68 -11.13 5.98 4.76
CA LEU A 68 -11.58 5.10 5.84
C LEU A 68 -13.06 5.32 6.10
N PHE A 69 -13.85 4.26 6.14
CA PHE A 69 -15.19 4.33 6.69
C PHE A 69 -15.10 4.46 8.21
N ALA A 70 -15.93 5.29 8.82
CA ALA A 70 -15.90 5.54 10.25
C ALA A 70 -15.94 4.24 11.09
N PRO A 71 -16.74 3.19 10.78
CA PRO A 71 -16.72 1.95 11.55
C PRO A 71 -15.38 1.17 11.50
N MET A 72 -14.50 1.44 10.51
CA MET A 72 -13.18 0.80 10.45
C MET A 72 -12.27 1.24 11.61
N VAL A 73 -12.49 2.40 12.17
CA VAL A 73 -11.66 2.89 13.28
C VAL A 73 -12.22 2.55 14.66
N ALA A 74 -13.31 1.80 14.76
CA ALA A 74 -13.82 1.31 16.05
C ALA A 74 -12.72 0.58 16.85
N GLY A 75 -12.56 0.91 18.13
CA GLY A 75 -11.52 0.39 19.01
C GLY A 75 -10.12 0.97 18.77
N ARG A 76 -9.94 1.93 17.85
CA ARG A 76 -8.65 2.59 17.57
C ARG A 76 -8.54 3.94 18.24
N GLU A 77 -7.34 4.49 18.25
CA GLU A 77 -7.07 5.86 18.63
C GLU A 77 -6.69 6.69 17.42
N ILE A 78 -7.40 7.79 17.22
CA ILE A 78 -7.22 8.74 16.12
C ILE A 78 -6.91 10.11 16.71
N TYR A 79 -5.89 10.76 16.15
CA TYR A 79 -5.53 12.13 16.51
C TYR A 79 -5.53 13.01 15.25
N THR A 80 -6.21 14.15 15.37
CA THR A 80 -6.22 15.20 14.35
C THR A 80 -5.17 16.26 14.69
N VAL A 81 -4.89 17.17 13.75
CA VAL A 81 -3.90 18.24 13.95
C VAL A 81 -4.20 19.09 15.18
N GLU A 82 -5.47 19.22 15.57
CA GLU A 82 -5.92 19.99 16.75
C GLU A 82 -5.41 19.38 18.06
N ALA A 83 -5.17 18.07 18.10
CA ALA A 83 -4.71 17.39 19.30
C ALA A 83 -3.18 17.30 19.42
N LEU A 84 -2.42 17.79 18.45
CA LEU A 84 -0.97 17.78 18.50
C LEU A 84 -0.39 18.87 19.43
N ALA A 85 -1.10 19.99 19.56
CA ALA A 85 -0.83 21.01 20.58
C ALA A 85 -1.34 20.53 21.92
N ARG A 86 -0.53 20.67 22.99
CA ARG A 86 -0.90 20.24 24.34
C ARG A 86 -0.59 21.32 25.36
N SER A 87 -1.48 21.47 26.34
CA SER A 87 -1.33 22.46 27.42
C SER A 87 -1.07 23.89 26.93
N GLY A 88 -1.61 24.25 25.75
CA GLY A 88 -1.39 25.56 25.12
C GLY A 88 -0.08 25.67 24.33
N GLU A 89 0.76 24.64 24.33
CA GLU A 89 2.01 24.62 23.59
C GLU A 89 1.86 23.88 22.26
N LEU A 90 2.36 24.50 21.18
CA LEU A 90 2.41 23.88 19.86
C LEU A 90 3.42 22.71 19.84
N ALA A 91 3.07 21.65 19.11
CA ALA A 91 4.03 20.57 18.85
C ALA A 91 5.21 21.07 18.00
N GLU A 92 6.37 20.43 18.12
CA GLU A 92 7.59 20.83 17.37
C GLU A 92 7.35 20.86 15.85
N ALA A 93 6.59 19.94 15.29
CA ALA A 93 6.19 19.97 13.88
C ALA A 93 5.38 21.23 13.51
N GLN A 94 4.50 21.70 14.39
CA GLN A 94 3.74 22.93 14.19
C GLN A 94 4.65 24.17 14.27
N LYS A 95 5.54 24.22 15.27
CA LYS A 95 6.52 25.30 15.43
C LYS A 95 7.48 25.38 14.24
N ALA A 96 8.02 24.23 13.80
CA ALA A 96 8.92 24.16 12.66
C ALA A 96 8.26 24.63 11.36
N MET A 97 7.01 24.19 11.09
CA MET A 97 6.24 24.63 9.93
C MET A 97 6.01 26.14 9.93
N ALA A 98 5.68 26.72 11.09
CA ALA A 98 5.48 28.17 11.24
C ALA A 98 6.79 28.96 11.07
N ALA A 99 7.87 28.52 11.73
CA ALA A 99 9.18 29.16 11.69
C ALA A 99 9.79 29.17 10.28
N ALA A 100 9.62 28.10 9.52
CA ALA A 100 10.12 27.99 8.15
C ALA A 100 9.25 28.74 7.12
N GLY A 101 8.09 29.27 7.52
CA GLY A 101 7.13 29.86 6.58
C GLY A 101 6.53 28.83 5.62
N GLY A 102 6.39 27.58 6.07
CA GLY A 102 5.90 26.43 5.28
C GLY A 102 4.41 26.48 4.94
N SER A 103 3.71 27.56 5.29
CA SER A 103 2.28 27.72 5.04
C SER A 103 2.00 29.06 4.33
N GLN A 104 1.18 29.03 3.26
CA GLN A 104 0.66 30.21 2.59
C GLN A 104 -0.87 30.24 2.66
N CYS A 105 -1.58 29.50 1.80
CA CYS A 105 -3.05 29.45 1.89
C CYS A 105 -3.56 28.64 3.09
N GLY A 106 -2.72 27.79 3.70
CA GLY A 106 -3.03 27.00 4.89
C GLY A 106 -3.82 25.72 4.63
N TYR A 107 -4.27 25.45 3.41
CA TYR A 107 -5.15 24.31 3.12
C TYR A 107 -4.49 22.95 3.39
N CYS A 108 -3.27 22.75 2.90
CA CYS A 108 -2.50 21.51 3.07
C CYS A 108 -1.72 21.46 4.40
N THR A 109 -1.55 22.58 5.08
CA THR A 109 -0.69 22.71 6.28
C THR A 109 -1.00 21.67 7.36
N PRO A 110 -2.28 21.44 7.77
CA PRO A 110 -2.58 20.42 8.77
C PRO A 110 -2.10 19.02 8.38
N GLY A 111 -2.30 18.61 7.12
CA GLY A 111 -1.86 17.29 6.65
C GLY A 111 -0.34 17.14 6.70
N PHE A 112 0.43 18.13 6.24
CA PHE A 112 1.89 18.11 6.37
C PHE A 112 2.35 18.03 7.82
N VAL A 113 1.75 18.84 8.70
CA VAL A 113 2.09 18.84 10.14
C VAL A 113 1.85 17.46 10.76
N VAL A 114 0.74 16.80 10.42
CA VAL A 114 0.44 15.44 10.90
C VAL A 114 1.47 14.43 10.38
N SER A 115 1.86 14.50 9.10
CA SER A 115 2.88 13.61 8.53
C SER A 115 4.27 13.88 9.14
N MET A 116 4.64 15.15 9.33
CA MET A 116 5.88 15.54 10.05
C MET A 116 5.91 15.01 11.47
N PHE A 117 4.80 15.11 12.17
CA PHE A 117 4.67 14.58 13.54
C PHE A 117 4.81 13.05 13.57
N ALA A 118 4.13 12.34 12.64
CA ALA A 118 4.26 10.88 12.53
C ALA A 118 5.71 10.45 12.30
N GLU A 119 6.42 11.15 11.41
CA GLU A 119 7.83 10.88 11.13
C GLU A 119 8.73 11.22 12.34
N GLN A 120 8.50 12.34 13.02
CA GLN A 120 9.25 12.70 14.22
C GLN A 120 9.16 11.65 15.32
N TYR A 121 7.97 11.04 15.50
CA TYR A 121 7.70 10.02 16.51
C TYR A 121 7.82 8.58 15.98
N ARG A 122 8.39 8.37 14.80
CA ARG A 122 8.60 7.02 14.24
C ARG A 122 9.57 6.21 15.12
N PRO A 123 9.15 5.04 15.65
CA PRO A 123 9.93 4.31 16.66
C PRO A 123 11.31 3.84 16.20
N ASP A 124 11.44 3.48 14.92
CA ASP A 124 12.65 2.94 14.30
C ASP A 124 13.54 4.00 13.64
N ARG A 125 13.27 5.28 13.87
CA ARG A 125 14.03 6.39 13.32
C ARG A 125 15.41 6.50 14.00
N THR A 126 16.47 6.39 13.20
CA THR A 126 17.86 6.43 13.70
C THR A 126 18.64 7.68 13.27
N GLY A 127 18.00 8.61 12.57
CA GLY A 127 18.64 9.80 12.00
C GLY A 127 17.70 11.01 11.95
N PRO A 128 17.99 12.00 11.10
CA PRO A 128 17.08 13.10 10.79
C PRO A 128 15.75 12.58 10.29
N CYS A 129 14.69 13.41 10.37
CA CYS A 129 13.42 13.09 9.75
C CYS A 129 13.58 12.93 8.23
N ASP A 130 12.95 11.91 7.67
CA ASP A 130 13.00 11.62 6.23
C ASP A 130 11.93 12.44 5.50
N PRO A 131 12.31 13.38 4.61
CA PRO A 131 11.34 14.13 3.81
C PRO A 131 10.46 13.27 2.90
N HIS A 132 10.89 12.04 2.55
CA HIS A 132 10.10 11.11 1.75
C HIS A 132 8.81 10.65 2.46
N GLU A 133 8.78 10.69 3.79
CA GLU A 133 7.57 10.39 4.59
C GLU A 133 6.46 11.44 4.42
N LEU A 134 6.76 12.59 3.81
CA LEU A 134 5.77 13.58 3.41
C LEU A 134 5.19 13.34 2.00
N GLY A 135 5.59 12.27 1.32
CA GLY A 135 5.27 12.00 -0.09
C GLY A 135 3.77 11.95 -0.43
N GLY A 136 2.91 11.69 0.56
CA GLY A 136 1.45 11.70 0.41
C GLY A 136 0.78 13.06 0.65
N ASN A 137 1.54 14.17 0.72
CA ASN A 137 1.00 15.50 0.95
C ASN A 137 1.38 16.43 -0.21
N LEU A 138 0.39 17.12 -0.78
CA LEU A 138 0.58 18.05 -1.89
C LEU A 138 0.37 19.51 -1.45
N CYS A 139 1.28 20.39 -1.89
CA CYS A 139 1.16 21.83 -1.73
C CYS A 139 1.30 22.53 -3.09
N ARG A 140 0.39 23.48 -3.38
CA ARG A 140 0.44 24.26 -4.62
C ARG A 140 1.13 25.62 -4.46
N CYS A 141 1.28 26.10 -3.23
CA CYS A 141 1.63 27.50 -2.97
C CYS A 141 3.13 27.73 -2.69
N THR A 142 3.77 26.86 -1.89
CA THR A 142 5.09 27.12 -1.27
C THR A 142 6.29 26.70 -2.12
N GLY A 143 6.08 25.86 -3.14
CA GLY A 143 7.17 25.20 -3.87
C GLY A 143 7.94 24.18 -3.04
N TYR A 144 7.37 23.71 -1.91
CA TYR A 144 7.87 22.67 -1.00
C TYR A 144 9.12 23.02 -0.18
N ARG A 145 10.02 23.90 -0.63
CA ARG A 145 11.30 24.18 0.04
C ARG A 145 11.12 24.51 1.54
N PRO A 146 10.26 25.47 1.94
CA PRO A 146 10.08 25.77 3.36
C PRO A 146 9.53 24.57 4.16
N ILE A 147 8.70 23.71 3.53
CA ILE A 147 8.17 22.52 4.17
C ILE A 147 9.28 21.48 4.40
N LEU A 148 10.16 21.30 3.40
CA LEU A 148 11.32 20.41 3.51
C LEU A 148 12.31 20.93 4.56
N ASP A 149 12.56 22.22 4.60
CA ASP A 149 13.41 22.85 5.63
C ASP A 149 12.81 22.63 7.04
N ALA A 150 11.48 22.72 7.17
CA ALA A 150 10.78 22.46 8.44
C ALA A 150 10.96 21.01 8.91
N VAL A 151 10.74 20.01 8.03
CA VAL A 151 10.87 18.59 8.46
C VAL A 151 12.33 18.23 8.78
N LEU A 152 13.28 18.76 8.03
CA LEU A 152 14.72 18.53 8.26
C LEU A 152 15.23 19.21 9.54
N SER A 153 14.54 20.24 10.04
CA SER A 153 14.88 20.91 11.30
C SER A 153 14.39 20.15 12.55
N LEU A 154 13.52 19.14 12.39
CA LEU A 154 12.97 18.39 13.52
C LEU A 154 14.02 17.51 14.17
N GLY A 155 14.21 17.72 15.47
CA GLY A 155 15.03 16.86 16.33
C GLY A 155 14.34 15.53 16.69
N PRO A 156 14.91 14.81 17.68
CA PRO A 156 14.26 13.65 18.30
C PRO A 156 12.87 14.03 18.84
N ALA A 157 11.99 13.02 18.94
CA ALA A 157 10.69 13.21 19.60
C ALA A 157 10.90 13.70 21.03
N PRO A 158 10.26 14.80 21.45
CA PRO A 158 10.40 15.30 22.81
C PRO A 158 9.74 14.35 23.82
N ALA A 159 10.32 14.27 25.02
CA ALA A 159 9.70 13.57 26.14
C ALA A 159 8.33 14.18 26.48
N GLY A 160 7.38 13.35 26.91
CA GLY A 160 6.05 13.79 27.32
C GLY A 160 4.97 12.76 27.03
N GLU A 161 3.75 13.12 27.34
CA GLU A 161 2.57 12.24 27.31
C GLU A 161 2.40 11.43 26.01
N PHE A 162 2.77 12.01 24.86
CA PHE A 162 2.61 11.32 23.59
C PHE A 162 3.65 10.21 23.43
N LEU A 163 4.91 10.47 23.83
CA LEU A 163 5.96 9.46 23.83
C LEU A 163 5.66 8.36 24.86
N ASP A 164 5.14 8.75 26.05
CA ASP A 164 4.70 7.81 27.09
C ASP A 164 3.55 6.92 26.56
N ARG A 165 2.61 7.50 25.81
CA ARG A 165 1.53 6.74 25.17
C ARG A 165 2.08 5.74 24.15
N LEU A 166 3.10 6.08 23.36
CA LEU A 166 3.73 5.16 22.39
C LEU A 166 4.44 3.97 23.06
N SER A 167 4.85 4.11 24.32
CA SER A 167 5.42 2.99 25.09
C SER A 167 4.39 1.93 25.51
N GLN A 168 3.10 2.23 25.35
CA GLN A 168 2.01 1.32 25.67
C GLN A 168 1.50 0.62 24.42
N PRO A 169 0.99 -0.61 24.52
CA PRO A 169 0.42 -1.31 23.37
C PRO A 169 -0.79 -0.57 22.79
N SER A 170 -1.03 -0.74 21.51
CA SER A 170 -2.26 -0.31 20.86
C SER A 170 -3.42 -1.18 21.34
N PRO A 171 -4.65 -0.65 21.42
CA PRO A 171 -5.81 -1.47 21.72
C PRO A 171 -6.01 -2.59 20.71
N GLU A 172 -6.32 -3.80 21.17
CA GLU A 172 -6.69 -4.90 20.31
C GLU A 172 -7.98 -4.59 19.54
N LEU A 173 -7.99 -5.01 18.27
CA LEU A 173 -9.16 -4.85 17.43
C LEU A 173 -10.19 -5.94 17.74
N GLU A 174 -11.26 -5.55 18.39
CA GLU A 174 -12.38 -6.43 18.72
C GLU A 174 -13.31 -6.64 17.52
N ARG A 175 -14.16 -7.65 17.68
CA ARG A 175 -15.30 -7.89 16.80
C ARG A 175 -16.22 -6.67 16.80
N VAL A 176 -16.61 -6.20 15.61
CA VAL A 176 -17.57 -5.10 15.45
C VAL A 176 -18.75 -5.55 14.61
N LEU A 177 -19.95 -5.19 15.06
CA LEU A 177 -21.17 -5.23 14.29
C LEU A 177 -21.78 -3.83 14.38
N HIS A 178 -21.99 -3.17 13.25
CA HIS A 178 -22.60 -1.86 13.17
C HIS A 178 -23.62 -1.85 12.03
N ALA A 179 -24.77 -1.23 12.24
CA ALA A 179 -25.81 -1.14 11.22
C ALA A 179 -26.46 0.25 11.28
N CYS A 180 -26.72 0.78 10.09
CA CYS A 180 -27.47 2.02 9.94
C CYS A 180 -28.38 1.91 8.70
N GLY A 181 -29.68 2.01 8.89
CA GLY A 181 -30.65 1.76 7.85
C GLY A 181 -30.57 0.33 7.31
N LYS A 182 -30.35 0.19 6.01
CA LYS A 182 -30.18 -1.12 5.34
C LYS A 182 -28.72 -1.58 5.28
N SER A 183 -27.79 -0.70 5.58
CA SER A 183 -26.36 -1.02 5.49
C SER A 183 -25.84 -1.57 6.80
N ARG A 184 -24.92 -2.52 6.71
CA ARG A 184 -24.24 -3.13 7.86
C ARG A 184 -22.74 -3.23 7.63
N PHE A 185 -22.00 -3.15 8.72
CA PHE A 185 -20.56 -3.36 8.80
C PHE A 185 -20.28 -4.48 9.78
N SER A 186 -19.41 -5.39 9.37
CA SER A 186 -18.94 -6.48 10.23
C SER A 186 -17.41 -6.49 10.22
N ARG A 187 -16.81 -6.64 11.39
CA ARG A 187 -15.37 -6.90 11.56
C ARG A 187 -15.20 -8.20 12.35
N PRO A 188 -15.11 -9.35 11.66
CA PRO A 188 -14.79 -10.63 12.29
C PRO A 188 -13.36 -10.62 12.82
N THR A 189 -13.07 -11.47 13.82
CA THR A 189 -11.75 -11.64 14.43
C THR A 189 -11.08 -12.96 14.06
N THR A 190 -11.73 -13.80 13.26
CA THR A 190 -11.19 -15.08 12.78
C THR A 190 -11.51 -15.30 11.30
N LEU A 191 -10.65 -16.03 10.60
CA LEU A 191 -10.92 -16.48 9.23
C LEU A 191 -12.19 -17.31 9.13
N LYS A 192 -12.44 -18.17 10.13
CA LYS A 192 -13.64 -19.02 10.17
C LYS A 192 -14.92 -18.18 10.20
N GLU A 193 -14.96 -17.16 11.05
CA GLU A 193 -16.10 -16.24 11.12
C GLU A 193 -16.28 -15.47 9.80
N CYS A 194 -15.19 -14.96 9.23
CA CYS A 194 -15.20 -14.27 7.94
C CYS A 194 -15.80 -15.17 6.83
N CYS A 195 -15.29 -16.39 6.68
CA CYS A 195 -15.80 -17.35 5.71
C CYS A 195 -17.29 -17.70 5.96
N SER A 196 -17.72 -17.77 7.21
CA SER A 196 -19.14 -18.01 7.54
C SER A 196 -20.03 -16.84 7.13
N ILE A 197 -19.56 -15.60 7.31
CA ILE A 197 -20.26 -14.39 6.86
C ILE A 197 -20.41 -14.41 5.34
N LEU A 198 -19.32 -14.71 4.60
CA LEU A 198 -19.34 -14.75 3.14
C LEU A 198 -20.21 -15.89 2.58
N ALA A 199 -20.24 -17.03 3.26
CA ALA A 199 -21.14 -18.15 2.88
C ALA A 199 -22.62 -17.78 3.06
N GLY A 200 -22.95 -17.01 4.11
CA GLY A 200 -24.31 -16.51 4.36
C GLY A 200 -24.71 -15.30 3.53
N ASP A 201 -23.73 -14.51 3.07
CA ASP A 201 -23.93 -13.33 2.27
C ASP A 201 -22.84 -13.19 1.20
N PRO A 202 -22.97 -13.87 0.06
CA PRO A 202 -21.98 -13.81 -1.02
C PRO A 202 -21.87 -12.43 -1.71
N LYS A 203 -22.76 -11.47 -1.37
CA LYS A 203 -22.71 -10.09 -1.84
C LYS A 203 -21.97 -9.15 -0.90
N ALA A 204 -21.55 -9.65 0.27
CA ALA A 204 -20.77 -8.87 1.21
C ALA A 204 -19.47 -8.38 0.55
N HIS A 205 -19.16 -7.12 0.75
CA HIS A 205 -18.00 -6.47 0.17
C HIS A 205 -16.84 -6.46 1.17
N LEU A 206 -15.73 -7.09 0.81
CA LEU A 206 -14.54 -7.15 1.66
C LEU A 206 -13.75 -5.83 1.62
N VAL A 207 -13.32 -5.35 2.77
CA VAL A 207 -12.40 -4.22 2.90
C VAL A 207 -11.23 -4.60 3.81
N ALA A 208 -10.01 -4.37 3.34
CA ALA A 208 -8.79 -4.44 4.16
C ALA A 208 -8.36 -3.01 4.56
N GLY A 209 -7.37 -2.43 3.89
CA GLY A 209 -6.89 -1.08 4.19
C GLY A 209 -7.80 0.08 3.80
N GLY A 210 -8.80 -0.15 2.97
CA GLY A 210 -9.75 0.87 2.50
C GLY A 210 -9.28 1.71 1.30
N THR A 211 -8.03 1.60 0.89
CA THR A 211 -7.37 2.51 -0.07
C THR A 211 -7.89 2.45 -1.51
N ASP A 212 -8.57 1.38 -1.92
CA ASP A 212 -9.28 1.30 -3.22
C ASP A 212 -10.80 1.41 -3.02
N VAL A 213 -11.34 0.74 -2.00
CA VAL A 213 -12.77 0.76 -1.66
C VAL A 213 -13.25 2.17 -1.30
N GLY A 214 -12.44 2.93 -0.55
CA GLY A 214 -12.73 4.34 -0.24
C GLY A 214 -12.80 5.21 -1.49
N VAL A 215 -11.85 5.04 -2.43
CA VAL A 215 -11.86 5.74 -3.72
C VAL A 215 -13.11 5.40 -4.52
N GLU A 216 -13.48 4.12 -4.60
CA GLU A 216 -14.68 3.69 -5.31
C GLU A 216 -15.96 4.26 -4.69
N SER A 217 -16.04 4.29 -3.36
CA SER A 217 -17.14 4.92 -2.64
C SER A 217 -17.23 6.42 -2.92
N ASN A 218 -16.08 7.13 -2.87
CA ASN A 218 -16.04 8.59 -2.99
C ASN A 218 -16.26 9.07 -4.44
N LEU A 219 -15.50 8.51 -5.39
CA LEU A 219 -15.48 9.03 -6.75
C LEU A 219 -16.56 8.39 -7.66
N ARG A 220 -16.97 7.15 -7.36
CA ARG A 220 -17.98 6.45 -8.17
C ARG A 220 -19.35 6.36 -7.51
N GLY A 221 -19.45 6.80 -6.25
CA GLY A 221 -20.68 6.71 -5.49
C GLY A 221 -21.11 5.27 -5.17
N SER A 222 -20.18 4.29 -5.27
CA SER A 222 -20.48 2.90 -4.95
C SER A 222 -20.93 2.76 -3.48
N ARG A 223 -21.97 1.96 -3.26
CA ARG A 223 -22.50 1.67 -1.92
C ARG A 223 -22.83 0.19 -1.81
N TRP A 224 -22.48 -0.39 -0.66
CA TRP A 224 -22.68 -1.81 -0.38
C TRP A 224 -23.61 -2.00 0.82
N GLU A 225 -24.51 -2.94 0.74
CA GLU A 225 -25.42 -3.28 1.85
C GLU A 225 -24.67 -3.91 3.01
N HIS A 226 -23.59 -4.65 2.72
CA HIS A 226 -22.75 -5.26 3.76
C HIS A 226 -21.26 -5.07 3.44
N VAL A 227 -20.57 -4.38 4.32
CA VAL A 227 -19.11 -4.22 4.29
C VAL A 227 -18.50 -5.11 5.38
N VAL A 228 -17.49 -5.91 5.01
CA VAL A 228 -16.79 -6.83 5.94
C VAL A 228 -15.31 -6.43 6.00
N SER A 229 -14.87 -5.95 7.17
CA SER A 229 -13.48 -5.56 7.41
C SER A 229 -12.63 -6.76 7.80
N LEU A 230 -11.47 -6.90 7.17
CA LEU A 230 -10.53 -8.00 7.38
C LEU A 230 -9.45 -7.68 8.44
N GLU A 231 -9.43 -6.47 8.99
CA GLU A 231 -8.29 -5.93 9.74
C GLU A 231 -8.04 -6.58 11.11
N ALA A 232 -9.07 -7.17 11.73
CA ALA A 232 -8.96 -7.81 13.04
C ALA A 232 -8.69 -9.31 12.98
N ILE A 233 -8.36 -9.85 11.81
CA ILE A 233 -8.07 -11.28 11.62
C ILE A 233 -6.56 -11.49 11.69
N PRO A 234 -6.01 -12.05 12.79
CA PRO A 234 -4.56 -12.17 13.00
C PRO A 234 -3.87 -13.00 11.92
N GLU A 235 -4.53 -14.06 11.42
CA GLU A 235 -3.98 -14.93 10.38
C GLU A 235 -3.68 -14.17 9.07
N LEU A 236 -4.43 -13.10 8.78
CA LEU A 236 -4.19 -12.26 7.60
C LEU A 236 -3.02 -11.28 7.80
N ARG A 237 -2.51 -11.14 9.00
CA ARG A 237 -1.36 -10.28 9.34
C ARG A 237 -0.10 -11.09 9.65
N ALA A 238 -0.18 -12.40 9.57
CA ALA A 238 0.95 -13.27 9.86
C ALA A 238 2.08 -13.10 8.84
N PHE A 239 3.30 -13.21 9.32
CA PHE A 239 4.51 -13.28 8.49
C PHE A 239 5.35 -14.46 8.95
N SER A 240 5.85 -15.25 8.01
CA SER A 240 6.82 -16.28 8.32
C SER A 240 7.84 -16.43 7.18
N GLU A 241 9.07 -16.70 7.55
CA GLU A 241 10.15 -17.01 6.63
C GLU A 241 10.82 -18.32 7.03
N THR A 242 10.88 -19.26 6.11
CA THR A 242 11.52 -20.58 6.28
C THR A 242 12.67 -20.75 5.29
N GLY A 243 13.30 -21.93 5.27
CA GLY A 243 14.27 -22.29 4.22
C GLY A 243 13.63 -22.37 2.82
N ASP A 244 12.36 -22.72 2.74
CA ASP A 244 11.67 -23.07 1.49
C ASP A 244 10.77 -21.94 0.94
N SER A 245 10.27 -21.08 1.81
CA SER A 245 9.37 -19.99 1.37
C SER A 245 9.31 -18.81 2.34
N VAL A 246 8.77 -17.69 1.83
CA VAL A 246 8.32 -16.54 2.62
C VAL A 246 6.80 -16.45 2.48
N LEU A 247 6.09 -16.50 3.60
CA LEU A 247 4.64 -16.36 3.66
C LEU A 247 4.26 -14.99 4.23
N ILE A 248 3.52 -14.21 3.45
CA ILE A 248 3.07 -12.85 3.81
C ILE A 248 1.55 -12.87 3.90
N GLY A 249 1.00 -12.60 5.08
CA GLY A 249 -0.44 -12.47 5.28
C GLY A 249 -1.04 -11.39 4.39
N ALA A 250 -2.15 -11.71 3.75
CA ALA A 250 -2.76 -10.86 2.73
C ALA A 250 -3.26 -9.51 3.25
N GLY A 251 -3.54 -9.40 4.55
CA GLY A 251 -4.00 -8.20 5.25
C GLY A 251 -2.88 -7.39 5.92
N LEU A 252 -1.61 -7.80 5.79
CA LEU A 252 -0.49 -7.05 6.34
C LEU A 252 -0.30 -5.73 5.56
N PRO A 253 -0.27 -4.55 6.23
CA PRO A 253 0.03 -3.29 5.57
C PRO A 253 1.41 -3.29 4.92
N LEU A 254 1.53 -2.64 3.76
CA LEU A 254 2.76 -2.68 2.97
C LEU A 254 3.98 -2.13 3.72
N ASN A 255 3.80 -1.09 4.53
CA ASN A 255 4.89 -0.52 5.34
C ASN A 255 5.32 -1.42 6.51
N GLU A 256 4.55 -2.45 6.86
CA GLU A 256 4.92 -3.42 7.90
C GLU A 256 5.73 -4.61 7.34
N ILE A 257 5.81 -4.77 6.01
CA ILE A 257 6.54 -5.90 5.39
C ILE A 257 8.06 -5.77 5.55
N PRO A 258 8.71 -4.61 5.25
CA PRO A 258 10.18 -4.51 5.32
C PRO A 258 10.79 -4.84 6.69
N PRO A 259 10.26 -4.36 7.83
CA PRO A 259 10.83 -4.70 9.13
C PRO A 259 10.69 -6.17 9.50
N LEU A 260 9.70 -6.88 8.93
CA LEU A 260 9.48 -8.31 9.13
C LEU A 260 10.34 -9.16 8.18
N TRP A 261 10.46 -8.77 6.92
CA TRP A 261 11.24 -9.48 5.91
C TRP A 261 12.65 -8.89 5.76
N ARG A 262 13.49 -9.13 6.75
CA ARG A 262 14.85 -8.56 6.82
C ARG A 262 15.81 -9.08 5.75
N THR A 263 15.53 -10.25 5.19
CA THR A 263 16.31 -10.86 4.09
C THR A 263 15.72 -10.53 2.71
N ALA A 264 14.76 -9.61 2.65
CA ALA A 264 14.10 -9.22 1.39
C ALA A 264 15.12 -8.76 0.35
N PRO A 265 14.87 -9.06 -0.94
CA PRO A 265 15.68 -8.53 -2.01
C PRO A 265 15.53 -7.00 -2.09
N GLU A 266 16.58 -6.31 -2.57
CA GLU A 266 16.55 -4.84 -2.74
C GLU A 266 15.36 -4.37 -3.59
N ALA A 267 14.91 -5.20 -4.53
CA ALA A 267 13.72 -4.93 -5.34
C ALA A 267 12.43 -4.72 -4.53
N LEU A 268 12.34 -5.25 -3.28
CA LEU A 268 11.22 -4.93 -2.38
C LEU A 268 11.23 -3.44 -2.03
N LYS A 269 12.41 -2.91 -1.69
CA LYS A 269 12.56 -1.48 -1.39
C LYS A 269 12.30 -0.64 -2.64
N ASP A 270 12.90 -1.02 -3.78
CA ASP A 270 12.70 -0.32 -5.07
C ASP A 270 11.20 -0.22 -5.41
N TRP A 271 10.45 -1.29 -5.19
CA TRP A 271 9.01 -1.32 -5.42
C TRP A 271 8.24 -0.43 -4.43
N LEU A 272 8.49 -0.59 -3.12
CA LEU A 272 7.75 0.15 -2.08
C LEU A 272 8.02 1.66 -2.12
N ASP A 273 9.24 2.09 -2.43
CA ASP A 273 9.59 3.51 -2.57
C ASP A 273 8.81 4.18 -3.72
N LEU A 274 8.37 3.38 -4.70
CA LEU A 274 7.60 3.85 -5.87
C LEU A 274 6.10 3.54 -5.77
N PHE A 275 5.67 2.79 -4.75
CA PHE A 275 4.28 2.39 -4.57
C PHE A 275 3.51 3.40 -3.73
N GLY A 276 2.62 4.18 -4.36
CA GLY A 276 1.77 5.15 -3.66
C GLY A 276 2.56 6.07 -2.73
N SER A 277 1.91 6.54 -1.69
CA SER A 277 2.48 7.37 -0.64
C SER A 277 2.63 6.61 0.68
N PRO A 278 3.40 7.13 1.65
CA PRO A 278 3.45 6.57 3.00
C PRO A 278 2.07 6.43 3.65
N THR A 279 1.19 7.42 3.50
CA THR A 279 -0.18 7.37 4.03
C THR A 279 -1.02 6.26 3.41
N ILE A 280 -0.79 5.94 2.14
CA ILE A 280 -1.41 4.80 1.44
C ILE A 280 -0.78 3.48 1.91
N ARG A 281 0.56 3.38 1.94
CA ARG A 281 1.26 2.13 2.35
C ARG A 281 1.02 1.74 3.81
N ASN A 282 0.68 2.70 4.68
CA ASN A 282 0.27 2.44 6.06
C ASN A 282 -1.07 1.69 6.16
N ARG A 283 -1.83 1.60 5.06
CA ARG A 283 -3.13 0.95 4.99
C ARG A 283 -3.24 -0.11 3.90
N ALA A 284 -2.69 0.15 2.71
CA ALA A 284 -2.73 -0.76 1.57
C ALA A 284 -2.09 -2.11 1.91
N THR A 285 -2.67 -3.20 1.39
CA THR A 285 -2.24 -4.58 1.64
C THR A 285 -1.96 -5.31 0.33
N LEU A 286 -1.13 -6.35 0.36
CA LEU A 286 -0.89 -7.18 -0.83
C LEU A 286 -2.18 -7.83 -1.33
N GLY A 287 -2.96 -8.43 -0.43
CA GLY A 287 -4.23 -9.05 -0.80
C GLY A 287 -5.20 -8.06 -1.44
N GLY A 288 -5.32 -6.84 -0.89
CA GLY A 288 -6.13 -5.77 -1.47
C GLY A 288 -5.63 -5.39 -2.87
N ASN A 289 -4.33 -5.16 -3.04
CA ASN A 289 -3.74 -4.81 -4.33
C ASN A 289 -3.98 -5.88 -5.41
N LEU A 290 -3.86 -7.17 -5.07
CA LEU A 290 -4.14 -8.26 -6.00
C LEU A 290 -5.64 -8.41 -6.30
N ALA A 291 -6.51 -8.26 -5.29
CA ALA A 291 -7.96 -8.43 -5.43
C ALA A 291 -8.60 -7.39 -6.36
N THR A 292 -8.03 -6.18 -6.44
CA THR A 292 -8.51 -5.13 -7.38
C THR A 292 -8.36 -5.52 -8.84
N ALA A 293 -7.51 -6.50 -9.15
CA ALA A 293 -7.16 -6.93 -10.52
C ALA A 293 -6.85 -5.75 -11.46
N SER A 294 -6.16 -4.74 -10.94
CA SER A 294 -5.78 -3.57 -11.72
C SER A 294 -4.73 -3.95 -12.77
N ALA A 295 -4.97 -3.56 -14.03
CA ALA A 295 -4.01 -3.75 -15.13
C ALA A 295 -2.68 -2.98 -14.91
N ILE A 296 -2.67 -2.07 -13.92
CA ILE A 296 -1.52 -1.22 -13.55
C ILE A 296 -1.17 -1.36 -12.05
N GLY A 297 -1.59 -2.45 -11.40
CA GLY A 297 -1.28 -2.74 -9.99
C GLY A 297 0.17 -3.21 -9.85
N ASP A 298 1.00 -2.43 -9.17
CA ASP A 298 2.46 -2.63 -9.12
C ASP A 298 2.91 -3.82 -8.28
N GLY A 299 2.08 -4.32 -7.36
CA GLY A 299 2.40 -5.52 -6.57
C GLY A 299 2.43 -6.80 -7.40
N ALA A 300 1.60 -6.90 -8.43
CA ALA A 300 1.52 -8.11 -9.25
C ALA A 300 2.81 -8.41 -10.03
N PRO A 301 3.44 -7.48 -10.77
CA PRO A 301 4.72 -7.75 -11.44
C PRO A 301 5.83 -8.16 -10.47
N PHE A 302 5.93 -7.50 -9.30
CA PHE A 302 6.93 -7.85 -8.28
C PHE A 302 6.76 -9.30 -7.82
N LEU A 303 5.55 -9.68 -7.43
CA LEU A 303 5.26 -11.02 -6.95
C LEU A 303 5.34 -12.10 -8.04
N MET A 304 4.93 -11.79 -9.27
CA MET A 304 5.04 -12.73 -10.41
C MET A 304 6.48 -13.03 -10.78
N ALA A 305 7.38 -12.04 -10.71
CA ALA A 305 8.81 -12.24 -10.97
C ALA A 305 9.46 -13.11 -9.89
N LEU A 306 8.84 -13.21 -8.71
CA LEU A 306 9.26 -14.09 -7.61
C LEU A 306 8.53 -15.44 -7.62
N ASN A 307 7.75 -15.76 -8.66
CA ASN A 307 6.92 -16.98 -8.76
C ASN A 307 5.98 -17.18 -7.57
N ALA A 308 5.40 -16.11 -7.04
CA ALA A 308 4.53 -16.18 -5.88
C ALA A 308 3.24 -16.96 -6.16
N ASP A 309 2.77 -17.64 -5.13
CA ASP A 309 1.48 -18.30 -5.06
C ASP A 309 0.49 -17.50 -4.19
N VAL A 310 -0.79 -17.60 -4.53
CA VAL A 310 -1.90 -16.98 -3.79
C VAL A 310 -2.70 -18.05 -3.05
N HIS A 311 -2.79 -17.89 -1.74
CA HIS A 311 -3.58 -18.75 -0.87
C HIS A 311 -5.00 -18.18 -0.72
N LEU A 312 -5.99 -18.99 -0.99
CA LEU A 312 -7.40 -18.66 -0.91
C LEU A 312 -8.11 -19.56 0.09
N MET A 313 -9.11 -19.00 0.77
CA MET A 313 -9.92 -19.74 1.75
C MET A 313 -11.40 -19.38 1.61
N SER A 314 -12.25 -20.39 1.78
CA SER A 314 -13.69 -20.26 1.95
C SER A 314 -14.17 -21.21 3.04
N ALA A 315 -15.48 -21.22 3.33
CA ALA A 315 -16.08 -22.21 4.22
C ALA A 315 -15.93 -23.67 3.72
N ALA A 316 -15.74 -23.87 2.40
CA ALA A 316 -15.54 -25.17 1.79
C ALA A 316 -14.09 -25.69 1.89
N GLY A 317 -13.13 -24.84 2.24
CA GLY A 317 -11.71 -25.24 2.37
C GLY A 317 -10.74 -24.22 1.80
N ARG A 318 -9.49 -24.67 1.66
CA ARG A 318 -8.36 -23.89 1.15
C ARG A 318 -7.95 -24.35 -0.23
N ARG A 319 -7.45 -23.43 -1.06
CA ARG A 319 -6.76 -23.74 -2.32
C ARG A 319 -5.64 -22.74 -2.56
N VAL A 320 -4.65 -23.19 -3.30
CA VAL A 320 -3.48 -22.38 -3.68
C VAL A 320 -3.39 -22.39 -5.20
N LEU A 321 -3.01 -21.28 -5.78
CA LEU A 321 -2.76 -21.19 -7.22
C LEU A 321 -1.62 -20.21 -7.50
N PRO A 322 -0.84 -20.48 -8.58
CA PRO A 322 0.21 -19.55 -9.02
C PRO A 322 -0.38 -18.19 -9.37
N LEU A 323 0.28 -17.11 -8.92
CA LEU A 323 -0.21 -15.75 -9.11
C LEU A 323 -0.42 -15.41 -10.60
N HIS A 324 0.43 -15.92 -11.50
CA HIS A 324 0.26 -15.69 -12.94
C HIS A 324 -1.05 -16.27 -13.50
N SER A 325 -1.68 -17.21 -12.80
CA SER A 325 -2.98 -17.81 -13.14
C SER A 325 -4.16 -17.15 -12.40
N PHE A 326 -3.88 -16.18 -11.52
CA PHE A 326 -4.89 -15.54 -10.70
C PHE A 326 -5.75 -14.53 -11.48
N PHE A 327 -5.16 -13.78 -12.41
CA PHE A 327 -5.85 -12.77 -13.20
C PHE A 327 -6.50 -13.38 -14.45
N ARG A 328 -7.80 -13.15 -14.64
CA ARG A 328 -8.60 -13.74 -15.73
C ARG A 328 -8.99 -12.74 -16.81
N GLY A 329 -8.85 -11.46 -16.56
CA GLY A 329 -9.20 -10.37 -17.46
C GLY A 329 -9.25 -9.05 -16.71
N TYR A 330 -9.57 -7.97 -17.42
CA TYR A 330 -9.65 -6.65 -16.82
C TYR A 330 -10.63 -6.63 -15.62
N ARG A 331 -10.10 -6.28 -14.43
CA ARG A 331 -10.84 -6.27 -13.17
C ARG A 331 -11.49 -7.62 -12.81
N ARG A 332 -10.92 -8.73 -13.28
CA ARG A 332 -11.43 -10.09 -13.02
C ARG A 332 -10.31 -11.02 -12.55
N THR A 333 -10.55 -11.68 -11.43
CA THR A 333 -9.65 -12.67 -10.84
C THR A 333 -10.25 -14.07 -10.86
N SER A 334 -9.50 -15.05 -10.35
CA SER A 334 -9.96 -16.41 -10.08
C SER A 334 -10.70 -16.55 -8.75
N LEU A 335 -10.86 -15.46 -7.95
CA LEU A 335 -11.68 -15.46 -6.74
C LEU A 335 -13.14 -15.77 -7.06
N VAL A 336 -13.77 -16.58 -6.25
CA VAL A 336 -15.22 -16.70 -6.21
C VAL A 336 -15.79 -15.87 -5.04
N PRO A 337 -17.06 -15.44 -5.09
CA PRO A 337 -17.62 -14.46 -4.14
C PRO A 337 -17.51 -14.81 -2.65
N VAL A 338 -17.32 -16.10 -2.32
CA VAL A 338 -17.23 -16.59 -0.93
C VAL A 338 -15.79 -16.82 -0.47
N GLU A 339 -14.80 -16.42 -1.26
CA GLU A 339 -13.38 -16.61 -0.96
C GLU A 339 -12.71 -15.33 -0.46
N VAL A 340 -11.70 -15.52 0.37
CA VAL A 340 -10.77 -14.49 0.83
C VAL A 340 -9.34 -14.88 0.49
N ILE A 341 -8.51 -13.92 0.07
CA ILE A 341 -7.07 -14.09 -0.05
C ILE A 341 -6.50 -14.11 1.36
N THR A 342 -5.81 -15.21 1.74
CA THR A 342 -5.28 -15.36 3.09
C THR A 342 -3.80 -15.03 3.20
N ALA A 343 -3.02 -15.40 2.20
CA ALA A 343 -1.58 -15.16 2.16
C ALA A 343 -1.05 -15.14 0.73
N ILE A 344 0.15 -14.59 0.58
CA ILE A 344 0.99 -14.70 -0.58
C ILE A 344 2.24 -15.47 -0.17
N GLU A 345 2.54 -16.56 -0.88
CA GLU A 345 3.72 -17.38 -0.65
C GLU A 345 4.75 -17.16 -1.75
N ILE A 346 5.99 -16.86 -1.38
CA ILE A 346 7.11 -16.66 -2.30
C ILE A 346 8.08 -17.81 -2.09
N PRO A 347 8.31 -18.68 -3.09
CA PRO A 347 9.22 -19.83 -2.94
C PRO A 347 10.68 -19.37 -2.89
N LYS A 348 11.51 -20.13 -2.18
CA LYS A 348 12.96 -19.99 -2.11
C LYS A 348 13.66 -21.15 -2.85
N PRO A 349 14.92 -20.98 -3.28
CA PRO A 349 15.73 -19.77 -3.16
C PRO A 349 15.26 -18.66 -4.11
N LEU A 350 15.34 -17.42 -3.63
CA LEU A 350 15.07 -16.26 -4.46
C LEU A 350 16.12 -16.15 -5.61
N PRO A 351 15.76 -15.59 -6.77
CA PRO A 351 16.74 -15.23 -7.80
C PRO A 351 17.83 -14.29 -7.27
N THR A 352 19.04 -14.44 -7.77
CA THR A 352 20.21 -13.67 -7.27
C THR A 352 20.22 -12.22 -7.74
N PHE A 353 19.56 -11.92 -8.84
CA PHE A 353 19.45 -10.56 -9.34
C PHE A 353 18.00 -10.23 -9.68
N ILE A 354 17.43 -9.30 -8.91
CA ILE A 354 16.04 -8.89 -9.00
C ILE A 354 16.01 -7.36 -9.07
N ARG A 355 15.20 -6.81 -10.01
CA ARG A 355 14.98 -5.36 -10.15
C ARG A 355 13.51 -5.08 -10.39
N PHE A 356 13.04 -4.03 -9.73
CA PHE A 356 11.73 -3.44 -10.00
C PHE A 356 11.91 -2.09 -10.69
N TYR A 357 11.12 -1.85 -11.72
CA TYR A 357 11.10 -0.61 -12.49
C TYR A 357 9.69 -0.07 -12.60
N LYS A 358 9.57 1.24 -12.47
CA LYS A 358 8.32 1.96 -12.68
C LYS A 358 8.55 3.18 -13.56
N VAL A 359 7.76 3.29 -14.61
CA VAL A 359 7.70 4.48 -15.46
C VAL A 359 6.34 5.13 -15.26
N ALA A 360 6.35 6.34 -14.77
CA ALA A 360 5.19 7.17 -14.46
C ALA A 360 5.51 8.64 -14.76
N LYS A 361 4.51 9.52 -14.75
CA LYS A 361 4.71 10.95 -15.01
C LYS A 361 5.42 11.66 -13.85
N ARG A 362 5.18 11.21 -12.62
CA ARG A 362 5.87 11.65 -11.40
C ARG A 362 6.66 10.50 -10.82
N ARG A 363 7.71 10.79 -10.05
CA ARG A 363 8.55 9.75 -9.44
C ARG A 363 7.83 9.00 -8.34
N MET A 364 7.11 9.71 -7.47
CA MET A 364 6.41 9.17 -6.31
C MET A 364 4.92 9.46 -6.43
N ASP A 365 4.13 8.65 -5.74
CA ASP A 365 2.68 8.79 -5.61
C ASP A 365 1.98 9.02 -6.95
N ASP A 366 2.29 8.16 -7.93
CA ASP A 366 1.71 8.21 -9.26
C ASP A 366 1.39 6.81 -9.78
N ILE A 367 0.43 6.75 -10.68
CA ILE A 367 0.00 5.51 -11.32
C ILE A 367 0.96 5.16 -12.45
N SER A 368 1.37 3.89 -12.52
CA SER A 368 2.29 3.39 -13.54
C SER A 368 1.74 3.55 -14.96
N THR A 369 2.56 4.09 -15.84
CA THR A 369 2.39 3.91 -17.28
C THR A 369 2.77 2.48 -17.65
N VAL A 370 3.96 2.04 -17.22
CA VAL A 370 4.46 0.67 -17.28
C VAL A 370 5.26 0.41 -16.01
N ALA A 371 5.04 -0.72 -15.35
CA ALA A 371 5.99 -1.23 -14.38
C ALA A 371 6.44 -2.64 -14.77
N ALA A 372 7.66 -2.98 -14.38
CA ALA A 372 8.25 -4.29 -14.62
C ALA A 372 9.00 -4.78 -13.39
N CYS A 373 8.93 -6.07 -13.13
CA CYS A 373 9.90 -6.74 -12.27
C CYS A 373 10.57 -7.85 -13.05
N MET A 374 11.89 -7.91 -12.94
CA MET A 374 12.71 -8.90 -13.60
C MET A 374 13.60 -9.60 -12.58
N ALA A 375 13.67 -10.91 -12.67
CA ALA A 375 14.43 -11.75 -11.76
C ALA A 375 15.19 -12.82 -12.56
N MET A 376 16.49 -12.99 -12.27
CA MET A 376 17.36 -13.83 -13.11
C MET A 376 18.51 -14.46 -12.31
N ASP A 377 18.87 -15.68 -12.73
CA ASP A 377 20.09 -16.37 -12.32
C ASP A 377 20.90 -16.78 -13.54
N TRP A 378 22.19 -16.99 -13.33
CA TRP A 378 23.13 -17.43 -14.36
C TRP A 378 23.91 -18.65 -13.85
N ASP A 379 24.21 -19.55 -14.78
CA ASP A 379 25.15 -20.62 -14.55
C ASP A 379 26.62 -20.11 -14.46
N THR A 380 27.53 -21.00 -14.15
CA THR A 380 28.97 -20.69 -14.02
C THR A 380 29.61 -20.24 -15.35
N SER A 381 28.97 -20.51 -16.48
CA SER A 381 29.42 -20.07 -17.82
C SER A 381 28.84 -18.69 -18.20
N GLY A 382 27.99 -18.08 -17.36
CA GLY A 382 27.32 -16.80 -17.57
C GLY A 382 26.12 -16.89 -18.52
N ARG A 383 25.53 -18.08 -18.66
CA ARG A 383 24.26 -18.28 -19.38
C ARG A 383 23.10 -18.14 -18.42
N VAL A 384 21.99 -17.61 -18.90
CA VAL A 384 20.75 -17.47 -18.12
C VAL A 384 20.21 -18.87 -17.79
N GLU A 385 20.16 -19.19 -16.51
CA GLU A 385 19.63 -20.46 -16.00
C GLU A 385 18.15 -20.32 -15.61
N ARG A 386 17.80 -19.22 -14.95
CA ARG A 386 16.43 -18.89 -14.54
C ARG A 386 16.10 -17.45 -14.92
N CYS A 387 14.91 -17.24 -15.47
CA CYS A 387 14.47 -15.91 -15.89
C CYS A 387 12.97 -15.76 -15.66
N GLN A 388 12.56 -14.70 -14.97
CA GLN A 388 11.19 -14.27 -14.80
C GLN A 388 11.09 -12.78 -15.16
N ILE A 389 10.17 -12.44 -16.06
CA ILE A 389 9.92 -11.08 -16.54
C ILE A 389 8.43 -10.82 -16.45
N ALA A 390 8.04 -9.93 -15.56
CA ALA A 390 6.63 -9.58 -15.37
C ALA A 390 6.41 -8.09 -15.60
N PHE A 391 5.27 -7.76 -16.18
CA PHE A 391 4.88 -6.38 -16.52
C PHE A 391 3.45 -6.08 -16.05
N ASN A 392 3.18 -4.79 -15.80
CA ASN A 392 1.85 -4.20 -15.84
C ASN A 392 1.80 -3.05 -16.86
N GLY A 393 0.59 -2.55 -17.16
CA GLY A 393 0.39 -1.43 -18.10
C GLY A 393 0.60 -1.78 -19.57
N VAL A 394 0.78 -3.05 -19.92
CA VAL A 394 1.07 -3.55 -21.28
C VAL A 394 0.02 -4.53 -21.80
N GLY A 395 -1.09 -4.66 -21.11
CA GLY A 395 -2.20 -5.54 -21.45
C GLY A 395 -3.39 -5.33 -20.50
N PRO A 396 -4.46 -6.11 -20.63
CA PRO A 396 -5.65 -5.99 -19.79
C PRO A 396 -5.43 -6.48 -18.34
N VAL A 397 -4.35 -7.22 -18.10
CA VAL A 397 -3.95 -7.77 -16.79
C VAL A 397 -2.43 -7.66 -16.62
N PRO A 398 -1.92 -7.66 -15.39
CA PRO A 398 -0.50 -7.94 -15.14
C PRO A 398 -0.13 -9.32 -15.70
N LEU A 399 1.03 -9.46 -16.34
CA LEU A 399 1.40 -10.69 -17.03
C LEU A 399 2.89 -11.05 -16.93
N ARG A 400 3.18 -12.35 -17.10
CA ARG A 400 4.52 -12.87 -17.34
C ARG A 400 4.82 -12.84 -18.85
N ALA A 401 5.97 -12.33 -19.22
CA ALA A 401 6.44 -12.28 -20.62
C ALA A 401 7.18 -13.56 -20.97
N THR A 402 6.52 -14.73 -20.89
CA THR A 402 7.13 -16.06 -21.04
C THR A 402 7.88 -16.23 -22.35
N ALA A 403 7.39 -15.69 -23.47
CA ALA A 403 8.10 -15.73 -24.73
C ALA A 403 9.44 -14.96 -24.72
N ALA A 404 9.55 -13.89 -23.92
CA ALA A 404 10.82 -13.18 -23.74
C ALA A 404 11.73 -13.96 -22.78
N GLU A 405 11.19 -14.60 -21.75
CA GLU A 405 11.92 -15.48 -20.84
C GLU A 405 12.54 -16.65 -21.60
N ASP A 406 11.76 -17.35 -22.42
CA ASP A 406 12.21 -18.47 -23.26
C ASP A 406 13.31 -18.07 -24.26
N ALA A 407 13.25 -16.84 -24.79
CA ALA A 407 14.28 -16.32 -25.68
C ALA A 407 15.63 -16.05 -24.98
N LEU A 408 15.64 -15.98 -23.63
CA LEU A 408 16.81 -15.69 -22.81
C LEU A 408 17.41 -16.93 -22.16
N ILE A 409 16.61 -17.91 -21.76
CA ILE A 409 17.08 -19.13 -21.08
C ILE A 409 18.11 -19.85 -21.94
N GLY A 410 19.23 -20.25 -21.34
CA GLY A 410 20.38 -20.91 -21.99
C GLY A 410 21.26 -19.97 -22.80
N GLN A 411 20.92 -18.72 -22.98
CA GLN A 411 21.69 -17.73 -23.72
C GLN A 411 22.66 -16.98 -22.79
N ARG A 412 23.78 -16.51 -23.36
CA ARG A 412 24.60 -15.50 -22.67
C ARG A 412 23.85 -14.19 -22.64
N TRP A 413 23.85 -13.56 -21.45
CA TRP A 413 23.21 -12.28 -21.25
C TRP A 413 24.00 -11.14 -21.88
N ASN A 414 23.64 -10.75 -23.09
CA ASN A 414 24.30 -9.73 -23.94
C ASN A 414 23.27 -8.97 -24.78
N ASP A 415 23.72 -7.99 -25.56
CA ASP A 415 22.84 -7.14 -26.36
C ASP A 415 22.01 -7.96 -27.38
N ALA A 416 22.61 -8.98 -28.04
CA ALA A 416 21.88 -9.85 -28.97
C ALA A 416 20.78 -10.68 -28.27
N ALA A 417 20.99 -11.09 -27.03
CA ALA A 417 19.94 -11.77 -26.24
C ALA A 417 18.81 -10.81 -25.89
N VAL A 418 19.15 -9.57 -25.51
CA VAL A 418 18.18 -8.50 -25.26
C VAL A 418 17.32 -8.21 -26.48
N GLU A 419 17.93 -8.07 -27.67
CA GLU A 419 17.20 -7.84 -28.94
C GLU A 419 16.20 -8.96 -29.24
N ARG A 420 16.57 -10.22 -29.00
CA ARG A 420 15.65 -11.36 -29.19
C ARG A 420 14.45 -11.29 -28.18
N ALA A 421 14.73 -11.00 -26.92
CA ALA A 421 13.69 -10.86 -25.91
C ALA A 421 12.75 -9.67 -26.23
N GLN A 422 13.31 -8.54 -26.68
CA GLN A 422 12.54 -7.38 -27.12
C GLN A 422 11.64 -7.70 -28.33
N ALA A 423 12.15 -8.47 -29.31
CA ALA A 423 11.34 -8.91 -30.42
C ALA A 423 10.22 -9.88 -30.06
N ALA A 424 10.41 -10.67 -28.98
CA ALA A 424 9.35 -11.52 -28.44
C ALA A 424 8.22 -10.68 -27.80
N LEU A 425 8.54 -9.54 -27.18
CA LEU A 425 7.53 -8.64 -26.60
C LEU A 425 6.57 -8.06 -27.65
N ASP A 426 7.04 -7.79 -28.89
CA ASP A 426 6.17 -7.26 -29.96
C ASP A 426 4.99 -8.18 -30.28
N ARG A 427 5.16 -9.48 -30.07
CA ARG A 427 4.13 -10.48 -30.36
C ARG A 427 3.23 -10.81 -29.17
N THR A 428 3.63 -10.44 -27.97
CA THR A 428 2.97 -10.86 -26.74
C THR A 428 2.25 -9.73 -26.01
N LEU A 429 2.77 -8.49 -26.09
CA LEU A 429 2.19 -7.34 -25.40
C LEU A 429 1.12 -6.67 -26.25
N GLN A 430 0.02 -6.27 -25.62
CA GLN A 430 -1.10 -5.58 -26.26
C GLN A 430 -1.51 -4.36 -25.43
N PRO A 431 -0.65 -3.35 -25.32
CA PRO A 431 -0.97 -2.15 -24.56
C PRO A 431 -2.04 -1.31 -25.25
N ILE A 432 -2.78 -0.54 -24.46
CA ILE A 432 -3.78 0.42 -24.96
C ILE A 432 -3.19 1.84 -24.96
N THR A 433 -3.79 2.72 -25.75
CA THR A 433 -3.57 4.17 -25.68
C THR A 433 -4.58 4.79 -24.73
N ASP A 434 -4.10 5.54 -23.74
CA ASP A 434 -4.91 6.30 -22.79
C ASP A 434 -4.22 7.62 -22.39
N HIS A 435 -4.77 8.34 -21.40
CA HIS A 435 -4.19 9.60 -20.91
C HIS A 435 -2.81 9.46 -20.24
N ARG A 436 -2.34 8.22 -19.94
CA ARG A 436 -1.02 7.94 -19.35
C ARG A 436 0.05 7.69 -20.38
N GLY A 437 -0.29 7.22 -21.57
CA GLY A 437 0.64 6.97 -22.66
C GLY A 437 0.01 6.27 -23.84
N SER A 438 0.63 6.39 -25.00
CA SER A 438 0.19 5.63 -26.18
C SER A 438 0.63 4.17 -26.12
N ALA A 439 -0.02 3.30 -26.87
CA ALA A 439 0.32 1.88 -26.97
C ALA A 439 1.78 1.69 -27.44
N GLU A 440 2.21 2.48 -28.42
CA GLU A 440 3.59 2.46 -28.95
C GLU A 440 4.60 2.86 -27.88
N TYR A 441 4.30 3.92 -27.09
CA TYR A 441 5.16 4.35 -25.99
C TYR A 441 5.30 3.27 -24.93
N ARG A 442 4.19 2.65 -24.50
CA ARG A 442 4.22 1.57 -23.50
C ARG A 442 5.04 0.38 -23.97
N LEU A 443 4.91 -0.02 -25.25
CA LEU A 443 5.69 -1.09 -25.83
C LEU A 443 7.18 -0.74 -25.90
N ALA A 444 7.51 0.48 -26.35
CA ALA A 444 8.90 0.97 -26.38
C ALA A 444 9.52 0.99 -24.98
N VAL A 445 8.78 1.44 -23.97
CA VAL A 445 9.20 1.42 -22.57
C VAL A 445 9.46 -0.01 -22.10
N ALA A 446 8.52 -0.95 -22.31
CA ALA A 446 8.69 -2.33 -21.90
C ALA A 446 9.96 -2.97 -22.49
N LYS A 447 10.24 -2.72 -23.78
CA LYS A 447 11.48 -3.14 -24.44
C LYS A 447 12.71 -2.51 -23.80
N SER A 448 12.69 -1.21 -23.58
CA SER A 448 13.85 -0.50 -23.03
C SER A 448 14.19 -0.95 -21.60
N LEU A 449 13.21 -1.38 -20.81
CA LEU A 449 13.42 -1.91 -19.46
C LEU A 449 14.22 -3.24 -19.47
N ILE A 450 14.08 -4.08 -20.51
CA ILE A 450 14.95 -5.26 -20.64
C ILE A 450 16.41 -4.84 -20.87
N GLY A 451 16.64 -3.82 -21.71
CA GLY A 451 17.98 -3.26 -21.92
C GLY A 451 18.55 -2.61 -20.65
N LYS A 452 17.70 -1.90 -19.88
CA LYS A 452 18.09 -1.33 -18.59
C LYS A 452 18.51 -2.41 -17.61
N PHE A 453 17.79 -3.53 -17.53
CA PHE A 453 18.13 -4.66 -16.66
C PHE A 453 19.52 -5.25 -17.00
N LEU A 454 19.88 -5.34 -18.31
CA LEU A 454 21.22 -5.72 -18.75
C LEU A 454 22.26 -4.71 -18.25
N TRP A 455 21.98 -3.43 -18.41
CA TRP A 455 22.90 -2.37 -17.99
C TRP A 455 23.12 -2.38 -16.47
N ASP A 456 22.07 -2.45 -15.67
CA ASP A 456 22.14 -2.52 -14.19
C ASP A 456 22.96 -3.74 -13.72
N ARG A 457 22.88 -4.87 -14.46
CA ARG A 457 23.68 -6.06 -14.16
C ARG A 457 25.17 -5.85 -14.45
N ARG A 458 25.49 -5.14 -15.55
CA ARG A 458 26.88 -4.84 -15.93
C ARG A 458 27.53 -3.89 -14.92
N GLU A 459 26.83 -2.86 -14.49
CA GLU A 459 27.35 -1.90 -13.51
C GLU A 459 27.67 -2.53 -12.14
N ARG A 460 26.89 -3.51 -11.70
CA ARG A 460 27.14 -4.21 -10.44
C ARG A 460 28.22 -5.27 -10.54
N ALA A 461 28.58 -5.69 -11.74
CA ALA A 461 29.65 -6.65 -11.97
C ALA A 461 31.03 -5.97 -12.19
N ALA A 462 31.03 -4.66 -12.42
CA ALA A 462 32.20 -3.80 -12.51
C ALA A 462 32.59 -3.21 -11.16
#